data_7b196b5b03d57fee0bfe9a50209264f7
#
_entry.id   7b196b5b03d57fee0bfe9a50209264f7
#
_cell.length_a   1.000
_cell.length_b   1.000
_cell.length_c   1.000
_cell.angle_alpha   90.00
_cell.angle_beta   90.00
_cell.angle_gamma   90.00
#
_symmetry.space_group_name_H-M   'P 1'
#
loop_
_entity.id
_entity.type
_entity.pdbx_description
1 polymer ?
#
loop_
_entity_poly.entity_id
_entity_poly.type
_entity_poly.pdbx_seq_one_letter_code
_entity_poly.pdbx_strand_id
1 'polypeptide(L)'
;MNALGDTLYYSDSSTGFFSATGSGPLLTGTGGNDSMWGDSSVNVTMAGGTGDDIYYLYSSINRAVENAGEGIDTIDTWMSYTLPDNFENLRVTGDGRYAFGNALDNIITGGSGSQTIDGGAGNDVLIGGGGADTFVFTSGNGTDLIMDFSANDTIRLNGYGITSFDQLVSNATQQGSDLWLNFSNGEAVVLAGTTIDDLQANQFELSLDRSSLTQTFADEFDALSLRSGDQGTWDAKYWWAPEKGSSLTTNGEAQWYINPAYAGTSEVNPFSVENGVLTITAAETAQSVADEVEGYDYTSGMLNTYSSFSQTYGYFEIRADMPTDRGAWPAFWLLPEDGSWPPELDVIEMRGQNPNTLIMSTHSNATGEQTSVVNNVSVPSTEGFHTYGVLWDAEHITWYFDDVAVAQTDTPDDMHDPMYMVVNLAVGGMAGTPSANDFSDGSQMMIDYIRAYSLSDWAA
;
A
#
# COMPACT_ATOMS: atom_id res chain seq x y z
N MET A 1 44.43 -3.45 -3.48
CA MET A 1 43.95 -3.13 -4.84
C MET A 1 43.67 -4.47 -5.53
N ASN A 2 42.44 -4.70 -5.94
CA ASN A 2 42.09 -5.84 -6.80
C ASN A 2 42.53 -5.55 -8.25
N ALA A 3 42.37 -6.54 -9.13
CA ALA A 3 42.78 -6.42 -10.54
C ALA A 3 42.03 -5.34 -11.35
N LEU A 4 41.05 -4.65 -10.76
CA LEU A 4 40.25 -3.60 -11.36
C LEU A 4 40.57 -2.19 -10.83
N GLY A 5 41.56 -2.07 -9.91
CA GLY A 5 42.02 -0.79 -9.37
C GLY A 5 41.20 -0.20 -8.24
N ASP A 6 40.21 -0.92 -7.73
CA ASP A 6 39.35 -0.46 -6.63
C ASP A 6 40.09 -0.56 -5.29
N THR A 7 39.95 0.46 -4.44
CA THR A 7 40.61 0.51 -3.14
C THR A 7 39.67 -0.07 -2.07
N LEU A 8 39.95 -1.29 -1.64
CA LEU A 8 39.32 -1.85 -0.42
C LEU A 8 40.08 -1.31 0.79
N TYR A 9 39.41 -0.58 1.67
CA TYR A 9 39.97 -0.19 2.95
C TYR A 9 39.68 -1.26 3.99
N TYR A 10 40.75 -1.89 4.41
CA TYR A 10 40.80 -2.86 5.47
C TYR A 10 41.22 -2.14 6.74
N SER A 11 40.40 -2.13 7.77
CA SER A 11 40.85 -1.70 9.10
C SER A 11 40.86 -2.90 10.03
N ASP A 12 41.99 -3.53 10.15
CA ASP A 12 42.35 -4.53 11.15
C ASP A 12 41.71 -5.94 10.99
N SER A 13 42.52 -6.87 10.52
CA SER A 13 42.19 -8.30 10.39
C SER A 13 41.89 -9.04 11.72
N SER A 14 42.01 -8.35 12.85
CA SER A 14 41.75 -8.91 14.18
C SER A 14 40.38 -8.49 14.78
N THR A 15 39.64 -7.54 14.15
CA THR A 15 38.40 -6.97 14.67
C THR A 15 37.20 -7.19 13.77
N GLY A 16 37.35 -7.78 12.57
CA GLY A 16 36.24 -8.06 11.66
C GLY A 16 35.51 -6.81 11.10
N PHE A 17 36.20 -5.65 11.00
CA PHE A 17 35.62 -4.42 10.46
C PHE A 17 35.98 -4.24 8.98
N PHE A 18 34.94 -4.08 8.13
CA PHE A 18 35.10 -3.87 6.69
C PHE A 18 34.34 -2.64 6.22
N SER A 19 35.00 -1.79 5.43
CA SER A 19 34.38 -0.62 4.80
C SER A 19 34.87 -0.52 3.34
N ALA A 20 33.98 -0.22 2.42
CA ALA A 20 34.27 -0.09 1.00
C ALA A 20 34.20 1.36 0.52
N THR A 21 35.17 1.77 -0.28
CA THR A 21 35.18 3.03 -1.03
C THR A 21 35.57 2.77 -2.48
N GLY A 22 34.77 3.20 -3.45
CA GLY A 22 34.99 3.00 -4.88
C GLY A 22 33.77 2.43 -5.60
N SER A 23 33.70 2.52 -6.93
CA SER A 23 32.53 2.12 -7.71
C SER A 23 32.42 0.60 -7.89
N GLY A 24 31.30 0.00 -7.42
CA GLY A 24 30.90 -1.39 -7.68
C GLY A 24 31.70 -2.50 -6.99
N PRO A 25 32.33 -2.33 -5.81
CA PRO A 25 33.06 -3.38 -5.17
C PRO A 25 32.18 -4.44 -4.53
N LEU A 26 32.60 -5.69 -4.61
CA LEU A 26 32.21 -6.73 -3.69
C LEU A 26 33.10 -6.62 -2.44
N LEU A 27 32.47 -6.40 -1.28
CA LEU A 27 33.14 -6.45 0.01
C LEU A 27 32.90 -7.84 0.60
N THR A 28 33.98 -8.60 0.79
CA THR A 28 33.90 -9.97 1.33
C THR A 28 34.48 -9.99 2.73
N GLY A 29 33.73 -10.53 3.67
CA GLY A 29 34.20 -10.79 5.04
C GLY A 29 35.15 -11.99 5.15
N THR A 30 35.24 -12.53 6.34
CA THR A 30 36.11 -13.66 6.69
C THR A 30 35.31 -14.94 6.95
N GLY A 31 35.80 -15.88 7.71
CA GLY A 31 35.09 -17.05 8.24
C GLY A 31 34.78 -16.91 9.71
N GLY A 32 34.60 -15.71 10.21
CA GLY A 32 34.21 -15.38 11.59
C GLY A 32 33.34 -14.15 11.62
N ASN A 33 32.78 -13.82 12.78
CA ASN A 33 31.80 -12.74 12.94
C ASN A 33 32.38 -11.38 12.53
N ASP A 34 31.83 -10.81 11.47
CA ASP A 34 32.28 -9.59 10.85
C ASP A 34 31.28 -8.43 10.99
N SER A 35 31.76 -7.21 10.88
CA SER A 35 30.91 -6.02 10.82
C SER A 35 31.23 -5.25 9.54
N MET A 36 30.22 -5.01 8.70
CA MET A 36 30.39 -4.51 7.34
C MET A 36 29.62 -3.21 7.12
N TRP A 37 30.27 -2.21 6.51
CA TRP A 37 29.67 -0.91 6.17
C TRP A 37 29.79 -0.63 4.67
N GLY A 38 28.66 -0.35 4.03
CA GLY A 38 28.65 0.20 2.67
C GLY A 38 28.85 1.72 2.67
N ASP A 39 29.59 2.23 1.71
CA ASP A 39 29.71 3.67 1.47
C ASP A 39 28.41 4.21 0.88
N SER A 40 27.93 5.37 1.36
CA SER A 40 26.71 6.01 0.87
C SER A 40 26.82 6.61 -0.54
N SER A 41 28.02 6.74 -1.06
CA SER A 41 28.30 7.34 -2.38
C SER A 41 28.54 6.31 -3.49
N VAL A 42 28.67 5.03 -3.15
CA VAL A 42 28.98 3.96 -4.12
C VAL A 42 28.13 2.73 -3.87
N ASN A 43 27.77 2.03 -4.95
CA ASN A 43 27.04 0.77 -4.88
C ASN A 43 27.98 -0.35 -4.40
N VAL A 44 27.73 -0.89 -3.21
CA VAL A 44 28.52 -1.97 -2.60
C VAL A 44 27.63 -3.18 -2.40
N THR A 45 28.12 -4.35 -2.82
CA THR A 45 27.59 -5.64 -2.40
C THR A 45 28.47 -6.21 -1.30
N MET A 46 27.87 -6.57 -0.17
CA MET A 46 28.56 -7.12 1.01
C MET A 46 28.21 -8.59 1.17
N ALA A 47 29.22 -9.43 1.40
CA ALA A 47 29.06 -10.86 1.68
C ALA A 47 29.99 -11.20 2.87
N GLY A 48 29.43 -11.51 4.04
CA GLY A 48 30.14 -11.77 5.29
C GLY A 48 30.90 -13.09 5.26
N GLY A 49 30.26 -14.12 4.75
CA GLY A 49 30.79 -15.47 4.69
C GLY A 49 30.30 -16.30 5.87
N THR A 50 31.14 -17.15 6.44
CA THR A 50 30.72 -17.92 7.61
C THR A 50 30.95 -17.14 8.89
N GLY A 51 30.03 -17.24 9.84
CA GLY A 51 30.05 -16.52 11.12
C GLY A 51 28.76 -15.71 11.28
N ASP A 52 28.55 -15.14 12.45
CA ASP A 52 27.37 -14.28 12.68
C ASP A 52 27.77 -12.84 12.35
N ASP A 53 27.35 -12.35 11.19
CA ASP A 53 27.79 -11.11 10.60
C ASP A 53 26.79 -9.95 10.77
N ILE A 54 27.26 -8.71 10.79
CA ILE A 54 26.41 -7.52 10.88
C ILE A 54 26.65 -6.61 9.67
N TYR A 55 25.58 -6.31 8.96
CA TYR A 55 25.54 -5.45 7.78
C TYR A 55 24.87 -4.12 8.09
N TYR A 56 25.63 -3.04 8.08
CA TYR A 56 25.12 -1.68 8.27
C TYR A 56 24.71 -1.09 6.93
N LEU A 57 23.40 -1.12 6.62
CA LEU A 57 22.83 -0.65 5.37
C LEU A 57 22.15 0.72 5.56
N TYR A 58 22.91 1.79 5.47
CA TYR A 58 22.41 3.16 5.62
C TYR A 58 22.22 3.91 4.29
N SER A 59 22.29 3.19 3.18
CA SER A 59 22.05 3.71 1.82
C SER A 59 21.36 2.65 0.97
N SER A 60 20.33 3.04 0.23
CA SER A 60 19.51 2.17 -0.63
C SER A 60 20.27 1.60 -1.85
N ILE A 61 21.48 2.12 -2.12
CA ILE A 61 22.33 1.60 -3.21
C ILE A 61 23.21 0.42 -2.78
N ASN A 62 23.28 0.12 -1.49
CA ASN A 62 24.07 -0.98 -0.95
C ASN A 62 23.22 -2.24 -0.77
N ARG A 63 23.85 -3.40 -0.90
CA ARG A 63 23.21 -4.71 -0.77
C ARG A 63 24.03 -5.62 0.15
N ALA A 64 23.34 -6.44 0.94
CA ALA A 64 23.89 -7.58 1.63
C ALA A 64 23.45 -8.88 0.94
N VAL A 65 24.31 -9.87 0.93
CA VAL A 65 24.03 -11.20 0.38
C VAL A 65 24.65 -12.27 1.30
N GLU A 66 23.88 -13.33 1.55
CA GLU A 66 24.31 -14.50 2.34
C GLU A 66 23.95 -15.80 1.62
N ASN A 67 24.73 -16.85 1.87
CA ASN A 67 24.37 -18.20 1.46
C ASN A 67 23.78 -18.96 2.64
N ALA A 68 22.98 -19.98 2.33
CA ALA A 68 22.33 -20.76 3.35
C ALA A 68 23.31 -21.44 4.33
N GLY A 69 23.12 -21.16 5.62
CA GLY A 69 23.86 -21.78 6.72
C GLY A 69 25.28 -21.22 6.95
N GLU A 70 25.53 -20.00 6.53
CA GLU A 70 26.79 -19.29 6.82
C GLU A 70 26.83 -18.71 8.24
N GLY A 71 25.68 -18.45 8.88
CA GLY A 71 25.63 -17.95 10.27
C GLY A 71 24.25 -17.58 10.75
N ILE A 72 24.20 -16.68 11.73
CA ILE A 72 23.01 -15.92 12.16
C ILE A 72 23.33 -14.45 11.89
N ASP A 73 22.81 -13.95 10.76
CA ASP A 73 23.25 -12.70 10.19
C ASP A 73 22.26 -11.57 10.42
N THR A 74 22.76 -10.37 10.64
CA THR A 74 21.98 -9.20 11.05
C THR A 74 22.11 -8.07 10.04
N ILE A 75 20.98 -7.54 9.56
CA ILE A 75 20.92 -6.25 8.88
C ILE A 75 20.51 -5.17 9.89
N ASP A 76 21.32 -4.10 9.98
CA ASP A 76 21.04 -2.89 10.78
C ASP A 76 20.85 -1.70 9.84
N THR A 77 19.69 -1.05 9.90
CA THR A 77 19.36 0.09 9.05
C THR A 77 18.43 1.09 9.75
N TRP A 78 18.41 2.33 9.27
CA TRP A 78 17.38 3.33 9.63
C TRP A 78 16.30 3.47 8.55
N MET A 79 16.45 2.77 7.43
CA MET A 79 15.50 2.77 6.31
C MET A 79 14.48 1.65 6.46
N SER A 80 13.38 1.75 5.74
CA SER A 80 12.49 0.60 5.51
C SER A 80 13.25 -0.52 4.80
N TYR A 81 13.08 -1.75 5.25
CA TYR A 81 13.83 -2.87 4.71
C TYR A 81 13.05 -4.19 4.75
N THR A 82 13.26 -5.01 3.73
CA THR A 82 12.78 -6.40 3.65
C THR A 82 14.02 -7.30 3.64
N LEU A 83 14.06 -8.29 4.54
CA LEU A 83 15.15 -9.24 4.63
C LEU A 83 15.27 -10.07 3.36
N PRO A 84 16.45 -10.13 2.72
CA PRO A 84 16.73 -11.13 1.70
C PRO A 84 16.74 -12.55 2.28
N ASP A 85 16.71 -13.56 1.42
CA ASP A 85 16.90 -14.95 1.81
C ASP A 85 18.19 -15.15 2.60
N ASN A 86 18.19 -16.09 3.54
CA ASN A 86 19.31 -16.50 4.39
C ASN A 86 19.78 -15.49 5.44
N PHE A 87 18.98 -14.45 5.74
CA PHE A 87 19.19 -13.57 6.88
C PHE A 87 18.20 -13.90 7.99
N GLU A 88 18.68 -13.94 9.23
CA GLU A 88 17.85 -14.26 10.40
C GLU A 88 17.42 -13.03 11.18
N ASN A 89 18.22 -11.95 11.19
CA ASN A 89 17.94 -10.79 12.03
C ASN A 89 17.83 -9.48 11.24
N LEU A 90 16.85 -8.66 11.63
CA LEU A 90 16.67 -7.31 11.10
C LEU A 90 16.52 -6.30 12.24
N ARG A 91 17.23 -5.18 12.13
CA ARG A 91 17.05 -4.04 13.00
C ARG A 91 16.74 -2.79 12.19
N VAL A 92 15.53 -2.22 12.35
CA VAL A 92 15.09 -0.99 11.69
C VAL A 92 14.84 0.09 12.72
N THR A 93 15.68 1.14 12.74
CA THR A 93 15.65 2.18 13.79
C THR A 93 15.01 3.50 13.37
N GLY A 94 14.64 3.66 12.10
CA GLY A 94 13.99 4.88 11.60
C GLY A 94 12.52 4.96 11.99
N ASP A 95 12.04 6.16 12.30
CA ASP A 95 10.63 6.43 12.58
C ASP A 95 9.79 6.36 11.30
N GLY A 96 8.56 5.83 11.39
CA GLY A 96 7.64 5.64 10.27
C GLY A 96 8.17 4.67 9.22
N ARG A 97 8.96 3.66 9.63
CA ARG A 97 9.56 2.67 8.73
C ARG A 97 8.90 1.31 8.86
N TYR A 98 9.04 0.51 7.80
CA TYR A 98 8.63 -0.89 7.85
C TYR A 98 9.86 -1.81 7.91
N ALA A 99 9.69 -2.94 8.62
CA ALA A 99 10.65 -4.01 8.80
C ALA A 99 9.96 -5.33 8.44
N PHE A 100 10.34 -5.93 7.31
CA PHE A 100 9.78 -7.18 6.85
C PHE A 100 10.82 -8.28 6.92
N GLY A 101 10.45 -9.42 7.51
CA GLY A 101 11.22 -10.64 7.53
C GLY A 101 11.20 -11.38 6.20
N ASN A 102 11.67 -12.62 6.21
CA ASN A 102 11.68 -13.53 5.06
C ASN A 102 10.90 -14.83 5.40
N ALA A 103 11.35 -16.00 4.95
CA ALA A 103 10.67 -17.28 5.23
C ALA A 103 11.37 -18.11 6.32
N LEU A 104 12.33 -17.54 7.03
CA LEU A 104 13.02 -18.16 8.16
C LEU A 104 12.42 -17.65 9.48
N ASP A 105 12.72 -18.33 10.58
CA ASP A 105 12.43 -17.85 11.93
C ASP A 105 13.33 -16.61 12.20
N ASN A 106 12.77 -15.41 12.11
CA ASN A 106 13.50 -14.16 12.23
C ASN A 106 13.43 -13.52 13.62
N ILE A 107 14.42 -12.71 13.97
CA ILE A 107 14.33 -11.74 15.07
C ILE A 107 14.30 -10.34 14.45
N ILE A 108 13.18 -9.63 14.59
CA ILE A 108 13.02 -8.27 14.06
C ILE A 108 12.92 -7.30 15.24
N THR A 109 13.76 -6.25 15.19
CA THR A 109 13.81 -5.22 16.22
C THR A 109 13.59 -3.83 15.61
N GLY A 110 12.59 -3.13 16.11
CA GLY A 110 12.32 -1.72 15.83
C GLY A 110 13.21 -0.76 16.63
N GLY A 111 12.91 0.51 16.56
CA GLY A 111 13.63 1.59 17.22
C GLY A 111 12.86 2.24 18.37
N SER A 112 12.97 3.56 18.47
CA SER A 112 12.23 4.37 19.48
C SER A 112 11.08 5.17 18.86
N GLY A 113 10.89 5.10 17.55
CA GLY A 113 9.79 5.69 16.80
C GLY A 113 8.77 4.61 16.43
N SER A 114 7.77 4.95 15.63
CA SER A 114 6.73 4.01 15.18
C SER A 114 7.21 3.22 13.96
N GLN A 115 7.12 1.89 14.01
CA GLN A 115 7.43 1.00 12.90
C GLN A 115 6.24 0.14 12.50
N THR A 116 6.24 -0.35 11.27
CA THR A 116 5.40 -1.47 10.83
C THR A 116 6.28 -2.70 10.71
N ILE A 117 5.97 -3.76 11.43
CA ILE A 117 6.78 -4.98 11.55
C ILE A 117 5.97 -6.18 11.10
N ASP A 118 6.49 -6.93 10.13
CA ASP A 118 5.93 -8.20 9.65
C ASP A 118 7.06 -9.24 9.63
N GLY A 119 6.92 -10.31 10.39
CA GLY A 119 7.92 -11.38 10.46
C GLY A 119 8.07 -12.16 9.17
N GLY A 120 7.01 -12.21 8.35
CA GLY A 120 6.94 -13.07 7.19
C GLY A 120 6.50 -14.48 7.56
N ALA A 121 7.00 -15.47 6.84
CA ALA A 121 6.75 -16.86 7.19
C ALA A 121 7.84 -17.35 8.17
N GLY A 122 7.47 -18.22 9.10
CA GLY A 122 8.36 -18.72 10.15
C GLY A 122 7.70 -18.60 11.51
N ASN A 123 8.49 -18.80 12.58
CA ASN A 123 8.04 -18.47 13.93
C ASN A 123 8.96 -17.36 14.45
N ASP A 124 8.48 -16.15 14.33
CA ASP A 124 9.30 -14.96 14.48
C ASP A 124 9.27 -14.40 15.90
N VAL A 125 10.33 -13.68 16.26
CA VAL A 125 10.40 -12.88 17.49
C VAL A 125 10.43 -11.40 17.10
N LEU A 126 9.39 -10.67 17.49
CA LEU A 126 9.19 -9.29 17.12
C LEU A 126 9.31 -8.37 18.34
N ILE A 127 10.07 -7.29 18.17
CA ILE A 127 10.32 -6.29 19.20
C ILE A 127 10.06 -4.91 18.58
N GLY A 128 8.99 -4.24 19.00
CA GLY A 128 8.64 -2.89 18.50
C GLY A 128 9.62 -1.82 18.97
N GLY A 129 9.99 -1.90 20.23
CA GLY A 129 10.81 -0.90 20.90
C GLY A 129 9.95 0.17 21.54
N GLY A 130 10.06 1.40 21.09
CA GLY A 130 9.23 2.48 21.62
C GLY A 130 8.55 3.24 20.52
N GLY A 131 7.39 3.81 20.82
CA GLY A 131 6.56 4.47 19.83
C GLY A 131 5.17 3.87 19.79
N ALA A 132 4.52 3.94 18.65
CA ALA A 132 3.27 3.27 18.36
C ALA A 132 3.53 2.35 17.15
N ASP A 133 3.77 1.08 17.42
CA ASP A 133 4.18 0.11 16.42
C ASP A 133 2.98 -0.66 15.87
N THR A 134 3.05 -1.08 14.62
CA THR A 134 2.06 -1.97 14.00
C THR A 134 2.70 -3.31 13.69
N PHE A 135 2.24 -4.37 14.36
CA PHE A 135 2.65 -5.74 14.10
C PHE A 135 1.66 -6.39 13.13
N VAL A 136 2.16 -6.86 12.00
CA VAL A 136 1.34 -7.45 10.92
C VAL A 136 1.52 -8.96 10.90
N PHE A 137 0.41 -9.69 10.89
CA PHE A 137 0.39 -11.14 10.81
C PHE A 137 -0.53 -11.58 9.68
N THR A 138 -0.05 -12.53 8.88
CA THR A 138 -0.81 -13.10 7.76
C THR A 138 -1.01 -14.60 7.98
N SER A 139 -2.23 -15.08 7.77
CA SER A 139 -2.55 -16.49 7.94
C SER A 139 -1.71 -17.36 7.00
N GLY A 140 -1.06 -18.36 7.54
CA GLY A 140 -0.10 -19.21 6.85
C GLY A 140 1.36 -18.92 7.19
N ASN A 141 1.63 -17.86 7.96
CA ASN A 141 3.00 -17.42 8.26
C ASN A 141 3.60 -18.08 9.51
N GLY A 142 2.80 -18.73 10.38
CA GLY A 142 3.34 -19.46 11.53
C GLY A 142 2.86 -18.94 12.88
N THR A 143 3.68 -19.15 13.92
CA THR A 143 3.36 -18.70 15.28
C THR A 143 4.44 -17.77 15.78
N ASP A 144 4.06 -16.51 16.03
CA ASP A 144 4.99 -15.43 16.30
C ASP A 144 4.89 -14.92 17.74
N LEU A 145 5.98 -14.33 18.21
CA LEU A 145 6.10 -13.79 19.55
C LEU A 145 6.39 -12.29 19.51
N ILE A 146 5.50 -11.47 20.06
CA ILE A 146 5.78 -10.07 20.38
C ILE A 146 6.31 -9.97 21.80
N MET A 147 7.50 -9.40 21.95
CA MET A 147 8.21 -9.32 23.22
C MET A 147 7.79 -8.14 24.10
N ASP A 148 7.27 -7.07 23.52
CA ASP A 148 7.11 -5.77 24.19
C ASP A 148 5.82 -5.04 23.80
N PHE A 149 4.75 -5.78 23.45
CA PHE A 149 3.46 -5.21 23.08
C PHE A 149 2.94 -4.24 24.16
N SER A 150 2.57 -3.06 23.76
CA SER A 150 2.15 -1.96 24.63
C SER A 150 0.78 -1.35 24.23
N ALA A 151 0.25 -0.46 25.08
CA ALA A 151 -1.05 0.16 24.87
C ALA A 151 -1.12 1.08 23.63
N ASN A 152 0.02 1.47 23.07
CA ASN A 152 0.09 2.32 21.87
C ASN A 152 0.25 1.51 20.59
N ASP A 153 0.49 0.21 20.70
CA ASP A 153 0.77 -0.64 19.55
C ASP A 153 -0.52 -1.23 18.95
N THR A 154 -0.42 -1.62 17.70
CA THR A 154 -1.51 -2.20 16.93
C THR A 154 -1.12 -3.57 16.39
N ILE A 155 -2.06 -4.51 16.41
CA ILE A 155 -1.95 -5.82 15.76
C ILE A 155 -2.90 -5.85 14.58
N ARG A 156 -2.37 -6.09 13.38
CA ARG A 156 -3.11 -6.30 12.13
C ARG A 156 -3.17 -7.79 11.83
N LEU A 157 -4.38 -8.33 11.63
CA LEU A 157 -4.62 -9.76 11.38
C LEU A 157 -5.16 -10.00 9.97
N ASN A 158 -4.31 -10.46 9.05
CA ASN A 158 -4.64 -10.73 7.66
C ASN A 158 -5.06 -12.19 7.44
N GLY A 159 -6.26 -12.43 6.90
CA GLY A 159 -6.67 -13.76 6.45
C GLY A 159 -7.01 -14.79 7.53
N TYR A 160 -7.01 -14.42 8.80
CA TYR A 160 -7.41 -15.32 9.90
C TYR A 160 -8.93 -15.47 10.07
N GLY A 161 -9.73 -14.65 9.39
CA GLY A 161 -11.19 -14.65 9.51
C GLY A 161 -11.68 -14.14 10.87
N ILE A 162 -10.87 -13.35 11.57
CA ILE A 162 -11.25 -12.67 12.81
C ILE A 162 -11.85 -11.32 12.45
N THR A 163 -13.13 -11.14 12.71
CA THR A 163 -13.89 -9.94 12.32
C THR A 163 -14.35 -9.11 13.51
N SER A 164 -14.12 -9.59 14.75
CA SER A 164 -14.46 -8.85 15.97
C SER A 164 -13.49 -9.12 17.12
N PHE A 165 -13.33 -8.12 17.98
CA PHE A 165 -12.52 -8.24 19.18
C PHE A 165 -13.04 -9.33 20.13
N ASP A 166 -14.36 -9.48 20.27
CA ASP A 166 -14.98 -10.54 21.08
C ASP A 166 -14.62 -11.94 20.56
N GLN A 167 -14.59 -12.13 19.24
CA GLN A 167 -14.14 -13.38 18.62
C GLN A 167 -12.66 -13.64 18.94
N LEU A 168 -11.80 -12.64 18.82
CA LEU A 168 -10.37 -12.75 19.15
C LEU A 168 -10.17 -13.16 20.61
N VAL A 169 -10.80 -12.45 21.52
CA VAL A 169 -10.72 -12.69 22.97
C VAL A 169 -11.25 -14.08 23.36
N SER A 170 -12.33 -14.55 22.71
CA SER A 170 -12.91 -15.87 23.00
C SER A 170 -11.97 -17.03 22.64
N ASN A 171 -11.05 -16.81 21.70
CA ASN A 171 -10.06 -17.80 21.27
C ASN A 171 -8.72 -17.67 22.00
N ALA A 172 -8.54 -16.61 22.80
CA ALA A 172 -7.31 -16.37 23.52
C ALA A 172 -7.12 -17.30 24.70
N THR A 173 -5.89 -17.66 25.03
CA THR A 173 -5.53 -18.47 26.20
C THR A 173 -4.33 -17.90 26.94
N GLN A 174 -4.43 -17.79 28.25
CA GLN A 174 -3.30 -17.39 29.09
C GLN A 174 -2.40 -18.60 29.40
N GLN A 175 -1.12 -18.50 29.07
CA GLN A 175 -0.11 -19.53 29.36
C GLN A 175 1.04 -18.92 30.20
N GLY A 176 0.99 -19.08 31.48
CA GLY A 176 1.94 -18.44 32.42
C GLY A 176 1.74 -16.91 32.41
N SER A 177 2.78 -16.16 32.04
CA SER A 177 2.74 -14.71 31.89
C SER A 177 2.27 -14.25 30.51
N ASP A 178 2.19 -15.16 29.54
CA ASP A 178 2.05 -14.81 28.12
C ASP A 178 0.63 -15.11 27.61
N LEU A 179 0.09 -14.23 26.82
CA LEU A 179 -1.23 -14.36 26.20
C LEU A 179 -1.08 -14.91 24.78
N TRP A 180 -1.79 -15.99 24.51
CA TRP A 180 -1.84 -16.62 23.19
C TRP A 180 -3.14 -16.27 22.49
N LEU A 181 -3.07 -15.54 21.39
CA LEU A 181 -4.16 -15.30 20.47
C LEU A 181 -4.18 -16.45 19.47
N ASN A 182 -5.09 -17.42 19.63
CA ASN A 182 -5.09 -18.65 18.84
C ASN A 182 -6.02 -18.52 17.63
N PHE A 183 -5.60 -19.08 16.49
CA PHE A 183 -6.35 -19.08 15.25
C PHE A 183 -6.80 -20.48 14.82
N SER A 184 -7.83 -20.54 13.97
CA SER A 184 -8.46 -21.79 13.56
C SER A 184 -7.55 -22.71 12.72
N ASN A 185 -6.52 -22.17 12.09
CA ASN A 185 -5.51 -22.92 11.33
C ASN A 185 -4.41 -23.56 12.20
N GLY A 186 -4.43 -23.30 13.52
CA GLY A 186 -3.47 -23.84 14.48
C GLY A 186 -2.28 -22.93 14.77
N GLU A 187 -2.20 -21.78 14.15
CA GLU A 187 -1.23 -20.71 14.41
C GLU A 187 -1.65 -19.85 15.61
N ALA A 188 -0.73 -19.02 16.10
CA ALA A 188 -1.01 -18.09 17.18
C ALA A 188 -0.09 -16.85 17.10
N VAL A 189 -0.56 -15.74 17.65
CA VAL A 189 0.28 -14.61 18.04
C VAL A 189 0.41 -14.65 19.56
N VAL A 190 1.64 -14.65 20.05
CA VAL A 190 1.96 -14.71 21.47
C VAL A 190 2.41 -13.34 21.95
N LEU A 191 1.76 -12.81 22.98
CA LEU A 191 2.09 -11.53 23.61
C LEU A 191 2.80 -11.79 24.94
N ALA A 192 4.10 -11.54 24.99
CA ALA A 192 4.90 -11.77 26.19
C ALA A 192 4.47 -10.86 27.34
N GLY A 193 4.28 -11.41 28.52
CA GLY A 193 3.97 -10.64 29.74
C GLY A 193 2.63 -9.89 29.71
N THR A 194 1.73 -10.20 28.78
CA THR A 194 0.43 -9.53 28.58
C THR A 194 -0.69 -10.41 29.11
N THR A 195 -1.74 -9.80 29.64
CA THR A 195 -2.97 -10.50 30.02
C THR A 195 -4.16 -10.04 29.16
N ILE A 196 -5.24 -10.81 29.15
CA ILE A 196 -6.44 -10.48 28.38
C ILE A 196 -7.07 -9.15 28.80
N ASP A 197 -6.93 -8.77 30.07
CA ASP A 197 -7.46 -7.53 30.62
C ASP A 197 -6.65 -6.29 30.18
N ASP A 198 -5.46 -6.48 29.63
CA ASP A 198 -4.61 -5.40 29.09
C ASP A 198 -5.00 -5.02 27.67
N LEU A 199 -5.79 -5.86 26.97
CA LEU A 199 -6.15 -5.65 25.58
C LEU A 199 -7.34 -4.69 25.41
N GLN A 200 -7.29 -3.89 24.34
CA GLN A 200 -8.36 -2.98 23.91
C GLN A 200 -8.70 -3.21 22.44
N ALA A 201 -9.97 -3.09 22.08
CA ALA A 201 -10.44 -3.34 20.72
C ALA A 201 -9.73 -2.46 19.65
N ASN A 202 -9.43 -1.21 19.99
CA ASN A 202 -8.75 -0.25 19.11
C ASN A 202 -7.26 -0.58 18.86
N GLN A 203 -6.71 -1.61 19.51
CA GLN A 203 -5.37 -2.12 19.21
C GLN A 203 -5.36 -3.17 18.10
N PHE A 204 -6.51 -3.51 17.53
CA PHE A 204 -6.62 -4.58 16.53
C PHE A 204 -7.26 -4.09 15.24
N GLU A 205 -6.53 -4.25 14.16
CA GLU A 205 -7.03 -4.11 12.79
C GLU A 205 -7.44 -5.49 12.28
N LEU A 206 -8.76 -5.70 12.16
CA LEU A 206 -9.37 -6.99 11.88
C LEU A 206 -9.96 -7.04 10.47
N SER A 207 -10.27 -8.25 10.01
CA SER A 207 -10.88 -8.45 8.69
C SER A 207 -12.29 -7.86 8.61
N LEU A 208 -12.68 -7.43 7.43
CA LEU A 208 -14.02 -6.91 7.15
C LEU A 208 -15.09 -7.99 7.42
N ASP A 209 -16.10 -7.67 8.23
CA ASP A 209 -17.30 -8.51 8.38
C ASP A 209 -18.28 -8.28 7.21
N ARG A 210 -18.23 -9.17 6.23
CA ARG A 210 -19.11 -9.11 5.05
C ARG A 210 -20.51 -9.67 5.33
N SER A 211 -20.79 -10.28 6.49
CA SER A 211 -22.09 -10.88 6.81
C SER A 211 -23.21 -9.86 6.96
N SER A 212 -22.85 -8.62 7.30
CA SER A 212 -23.78 -7.48 7.43
C SER A 212 -23.96 -6.69 6.13
N LEU A 213 -23.31 -7.08 5.04
CA LEU A 213 -23.30 -6.33 3.79
C LEU A 213 -24.28 -6.92 2.77
N THR A 214 -25.00 -6.04 2.05
CA THR A 214 -25.84 -6.40 0.91
C THR A 214 -25.33 -5.68 -0.33
N GLN A 215 -24.93 -6.43 -1.38
CA GLN A 215 -24.42 -5.86 -2.61
C GLN A 215 -25.48 -5.01 -3.31
N THR A 216 -25.12 -3.76 -3.62
CA THR A 216 -25.99 -2.76 -4.28
C THR A 216 -25.49 -2.40 -5.68
N PHE A 217 -24.19 -2.56 -5.92
CA PHE A 217 -23.56 -2.34 -7.21
C PHE A 217 -22.47 -3.39 -7.45
N ALA A 218 -22.33 -3.83 -8.70
CA ALA A 218 -21.20 -4.62 -9.15
C ALA A 218 -20.96 -4.39 -10.65
N ASP A 219 -19.70 -4.26 -11.03
CA ASP A 219 -19.23 -4.42 -12.40
C ASP A 219 -17.98 -5.31 -12.38
N GLU A 220 -18.11 -6.49 -12.97
CA GLU A 220 -17.06 -7.51 -13.10
C GLU A 220 -16.33 -7.36 -14.46
N PHE A 221 -16.61 -6.29 -15.17
CA PHE A 221 -16.02 -5.94 -16.47
C PHE A 221 -16.02 -7.06 -17.52
N ASP A 222 -17.07 -7.87 -17.56
CA ASP A 222 -17.31 -8.75 -18.71
C ASP A 222 -17.38 -7.97 -20.03
N ALA A 223 -17.86 -6.72 -19.95
CA ALA A 223 -17.82 -5.72 -21.00
C ALA A 223 -17.94 -4.31 -20.39
N LEU A 224 -17.19 -3.33 -20.92
CA LEU A 224 -17.34 -1.94 -20.48
C LEU A 224 -18.64 -1.33 -21.00
N SER A 225 -19.52 -0.96 -20.07
CA SER A 225 -20.83 -0.36 -20.35
C SER A 225 -20.77 1.17 -20.25
N LEU A 226 -20.24 1.84 -21.29
CA LEU A 226 -20.24 3.29 -21.36
C LEU A 226 -21.65 3.85 -21.57
N ARG A 227 -21.94 4.98 -20.92
CA ARG A 227 -23.25 5.63 -21.02
C ARG A 227 -23.47 6.28 -22.39
N SER A 228 -24.71 6.08 -22.88
CA SER A 228 -25.25 6.76 -24.05
C SER A 228 -26.71 7.13 -23.79
N GLY A 229 -26.98 8.40 -23.54
CA GLY A 229 -28.26 8.85 -23.03
C GLY A 229 -28.54 8.27 -21.63
N ASP A 230 -29.71 7.62 -21.45
CA ASP A 230 -30.09 7.01 -20.16
C ASP A 230 -29.64 5.55 -20.02
N GLN A 231 -28.85 5.03 -20.93
CA GLN A 231 -28.37 3.64 -20.91
C GLN A 231 -26.87 3.57 -20.62
N GLY A 232 -26.45 2.49 -19.96
CA GLY A 232 -25.07 2.24 -19.59
C GLY A 232 -24.76 2.60 -18.14
N THR A 233 -23.58 2.20 -17.66
CA THR A 233 -23.15 2.32 -16.27
C THR A 233 -22.19 3.49 -16.08
N TRP A 234 -21.20 3.64 -16.94
CA TRP A 234 -20.07 4.51 -16.74
C TRP A 234 -20.08 5.73 -17.63
N ASP A 235 -20.00 6.93 -17.04
CA ASP A 235 -19.67 8.17 -17.75
C ASP A 235 -18.13 8.25 -17.87
N ALA A 236 -17.63 8.50 -19.09
CA ALA A 236 -16.19 8.64 -19.36
C ALA A 236 -15.72 10.12 -19.34
N LYS A 237 -16.43 10.97 -18.65
CA LYS A 237 -16.12 12.38 -18.42
C LYS A 237 -16.83 12.87 -17.17
N TYR A 238 -16.33 13.91 -16.56
CA TYR A 238 -17.06 14.57 -15.47
C TYR A 238 -18.36 15.19 -15.99
N TRP A 239 -19.40 15.26 -15.16
CA TRP A 239 -20.71 15.78 -15.53
C TRP A 239 -20.65 17.25 -16.02
N TRP A 240 -19.71 18.03 -15.50
CA TRP A 240 -19.49 19.41 -15.89
C TRP A 240 -18.52 19.58 -17.08
N ALA A 241 -17.84 18.53 -17.49
CA ALA A 241 -16.84 18.58 -18.56
C ALA A 241 -17.47 18.65 -19.97
N PRO A 242 -16.78 19.25 -20.95
CA PRO A 242 -17.22 19.22 -22.35
C PRO A 242 -17.24 17.78 -22.90
N GLU A 243 -17.97 17.58 -24.02
CA GLU A 243 -18.09 16.25 -24.64
C GLU A 243 -16.76 15.61 -25.03
N LYS A 244 -15.74 16.39 -25.32
CA LYS A 244 -14.39 15.89 -25.70
C LYS A 244 -13.57 15.36 -24.51
N GLY A 245 -14.04 15.55 -23.27
CA GLY A 245 -13.30 15.23 -22.05
C GLY A 245 -12.72 16.45 -21.37
N SER A 246 -11.82 16.24 -20.42
CA SER A 246 -11.21 17.32 -19.60
C SER A 246 -9.94 16.85 -18.87
N SER A 247 -9.32 17.76 -18.12
CA SER A 247 -8.30 17.51 -17.11
C SER A 247 -8.60 18.31 -15.85
N LEU A 248 -8.11 17.88 -14.68
CA LEU A 248 -8.17 18.64 -13.43
C LEU A 248 -6.89 19.48 -13.26
N THR A 249 -6.88 20.65 -13.90
CA THR A 249 -5.71 21.55 -13.90
C THR A 249 -5.30 22.04 -12.53
N THR A 250 -6.24 22.12 -11.59
CA THR A 250 -6.00 22.53 -10.20
C THR A 250 -5.11 21.55 -9.45
N ASN A 251 -5.12 20.27 -9.83
CA ASN A 251 -4.32 19.20 -9.23
C ASN A 251 -2.93 19.08 -9.88
N GLY A 252 -2.64 19.89 -10.92
CA GLY A 252 -1.39 19.80 -11.68
C GLY A 252 -1.29 18.55 -12.56
N GLU A 253 -2.44 18.00 -12.95
CA GLU A 253 -2.53 16.87 -13.87
C GLU A 253 -1.97 17.22 -15.24
N ALA A 254 -1.24 16.29 -15.84
CA ALA A 254 -0.58 16.46 -17.13
C ALA A 254 -1.28 15.73 -18.30
N GLN A 255 -2.36 15.00 -18.03
CA GLN A 255 -3.14 14.28 -19.02
C GLN A 255 -4.48 14.96 -19.31
N TRP A 256 -5.03 14.61 -20.47
CA TRP A 256 -6.43 14.82 -20.83
C TRP A 256 -7.20 13.50 -20.72
N TYR A 257 -8.30 13.48 -19.98
CA TYR A 257 -9.19 12.32 -19.94
C TYR A 257 -10.05 12.30 -21.19
N ILE A 258 -9.90 11.26 -21.99
CA ILE A 258 -10.59 11.07 -23.26
C ILE A 258 -12.01 10.55 -23.03
N ASN A 259 -13.00 11.21 -23.66
CA ASN A 259 -14.31 10.61 -23.87
C ASN A 259 -14.32 9.84 -25.21
N PRO A 260 -14.32 8.49 -25.19
CA PRO A 260 -14.27 7.70 -26.44
C PRO A 260 -15.50 7.89 -27.35
N ALA A 261 -16.60 8.41 -26.82
CA ALA A 261 -17.81 8.70 -27.58
C ALA A 261 -17.70 10.00 -28.42
N TYR A 262 -16.71 10.83 -28.14
CA TYR A 262 -16.49 12.06 -28.92
C TYR A 262 -15.72 11.76 -30.19
N ALA A 263 -16.32 12.15 -31.34
CA ALA A 263 -15.78 11.80 -32.65
C ALA A 263 -14.37 12.35 -32.91
N GLY A 264 -14.00 13.51 -32.34
CA GLY A 264 -12.69 14.14 -32.51
C GLY A 264 -11.54 13.40 -31.85
N THR A 265 -11.82 12.54 -30.85
CA THR A 265 -10.82 11.75 -30.14
C THR A 265 -11.05 10.23 -30.23
N SER A 266 -11.98 9.81 -31.10
CA SER A 266 -12.40 8.39 -31.21
C SER A 266 -11.29 7.43 -31.70
N GLU A 267 -10.18 7.96 -32.22
CA GLU A 267 -8.99 7.15 -32.58
C GLU A 267 -8.15 6.75 -31.36
N VAL A 268 -8.35 7.42 -30.21
CA VAL A 268 -7.66 7.14 -28.95
C VAL A 268 -8.69 6.68 -27.95
N ASN A 269 -8.69 5.39 -27.64
CA ASN A 269 -9.53 4.82 -26.59
C ASN A 269 -8.64 4.37 -25.42
N PRO A 270 -8.72 5.04 -24.25
CA PRO A 270 -7.90 4.65 -23.10
C PRO A 270 -8.39 3.37 -22.40
N PHE A 271 -9.50 2.80 -22.86
CA PHE A 271 -10.11 1.63 -22.22
C PHE A 271 -10.04 0.40 -23.11
N SER A 272 -9.66 -0.72 -22.53
CA SER A 272 -9.84 -2.06 -23.12
C SER A 272 -10.37 -3.04 -22.07
N VAL A 273 -11.12 -4.06 -22.51
CA VAL A 273 -11.59 -5.14 -21.65
C VAL A 273 -11.15 -6.46 -22.26
N GLU A 274 -10.40 -7.24 -21.49
CA GLU A 274 -9.96 -8.58 -21.88
C GLU A 274 -10.09 -9.54 -20.69
N ASN A 275 -10.76 -10.67 -20.92
CA ASN A 275 -10.93 -11.75 -19.91
C ASN A 275 -11.55 -11.26 -18.56
N GLY A 276 -12.49 -10.33 -18.60
CA GLY A 276 -13.09 -9.78 -17.39
C GLY A 276 -12.24 -8.72 -16.67
N VAL A 277 -11.20 -8.21 -17.31
CA VAL A 277 -10.34 -7.15 -16.74
C VAL A 277 -10.48 -5.89 -17.59
N LEU A 278 -10.89 -4.79 -16.97
CA LEU A 278 -10.81 -3.45 -17.56
C LEU A 278 -9.38 -2.92 -17.41
N THR A 279 -8.81 -2.44 -18.49
CA THR A 279 -7.54 -1.70 -18.46
C THR A 279 -7.79 -0.24 -18.81
N ILE A 280 -7.31 0.67 -17.94
CA ILE A 280 -7.20 2.10 -18.22
C ILE A 280 -5.74 2.38 -18.56
N THR A 281 -5.50 2.93 -19.77
CA THR A 281 -4.15 3.23 -20.26
C THR A 281 -3.92 4.73 -20.31
N ALA A 282 -2.86 5.20 -19.64
CA ALA A 282 -2.30 6.53 -19.83
C ALA A 282 -1.12 6.45 -20.81
N ALA A 283 -1.09 7.31 -21.81
CA ALA A 283 -0.05 7.30 -22.85
C ALA A 283 0.30 8.72 -23.33
N GLU A 284 1.44 8.87 -24.01
CA GLU A 284 1.77 10.11 -24.70
C GLU A 284 0.67 10.46 -25.73
N THR A 285 0.35 11.75 -25.84
CA THR A 285 -0.70 12.22 -26.74
C THR A 285 -0.36 11.92 -28.20
N ALA A 286 -1.22 11.15 -28.85
CA ALA A 286 -1.09 10.88 -30.27
C ALA A 286 -1.25 12.19 -31.10
N GLN A 287 -0.39 12.38 -32.09
CA GLN A 287 -0.41 13.58 -32.96
C GLN A 287 -1.79 13.83 -33.60
N SER A 288 -2.55 12.76 -33.85
CA SER A 288 -3.88 12.86 -34.50
C SER A 288 -4.93 13.55 -33.63
N VAL A 289 -4.76 13.59 -32.33
CA VAL A 289 -5.72 14.18 -31.37
C VAL A 289 -5.16 15.37 -30.58
N ALA A 290 -3.92 15.79 -30.86
CA ALA A 290 -3.22 16.83 -30.12
C ALA A 290 -3.97 18.17 -30.03
N ASP A 291 -4.63 18.58 -31.15
CA ASP A 291 -5.42 19.82 -31.20
C ASP A 291 -6.73 19.71 -30.38
N GLU A 292 -7.30 18.51 -30.26
CA GLU A 292 -8.54 18.26 -29.52
C GLU A 292 -8.32 18.23 -27.98
N VAL A 293 -7.14 17.80 -27.55
CA VAL A 293 -6.77 17.70 -26.14
C VAL A 293 -6.03 18.94 -25.61
N GLU A 294 -6.20 20.07 -26.26
CA GLU A 294 -5.72 21.40 -25.82
C GLU A 294 -4.20 21.47 -25.55
N GLY A 295 -3.43 20.60 -26.22
CA GLY A 295 -1.96 20.56 -26.08
C GLY A 295 -1.44 19.84 -24.85
N TYR A 296 -2.25 19.03 -24.19
CA TYR A 296 -1.78 18.14 -23.13
C TYR A 296 -0.83 17.09 -23.69
N ASP A 297 0.24 16.82 -22.94
CA ASP A 297 1.29 15.88 -23.37
C ASP A 297 0.85 14.42 -23.25
N TYR A 298 -0.16 14.14 -22.44
CA TYR A 298 -0.66 12.78 -22.18
C TYR A 298 -2.17 12.70 -22.36
N THR A 299 -2.64 11.51 -22.71
CA THR A 299 -4.06 11.13 -22.70
C THR A 299 -4.27 9.97 -21.76
N SER A 300 -5.41 9.92 -21.08
CA SER A 300 -5.77 8.86 -20.15
C SER A 300 -7.29 8.67 -20.08
N GLY A 301 -7.75 7.77 -19.19
CA GLY A 301 -9.14 7.46 -18.95
C GLY A 301 -9.60 7.76 -17.52
N MET A 302 -10.86 8.14 -17.39
CA MET A 302 -11.61 8.19 -16.15
C MET A 302 -13.01 7.65 -16.38
N LEU A 303 -13.56 6.99 -15.39
CA LEU A 303 -14.94 6.51 -15.39
C LEU A 303 -15.62 6.95 -14.09
N ASN A 304 -16.90 7.29 -14.17
CA ASN A 304 -17.70 7.59 -12.97
C ASN A 304 -19.14 7.13 -13.10
N THR A 305 -19.81 7.03 -11.95
CA THR A 305 -21.20 6.58 -11.86
C THR A 305 -22.20 7.73 -11.58
N TYR A 306 -21.82 8.99 -11.82
CA TYR A 306 -22.64 10.18 -11.51
C TYR A 306 -24.09 10.06 -11.97
N SER A 307 -24.31 9.54 -13.18
CA SER A 307 -25.64 9.44 -13.77
C SER A 307 -26.31 8.08 -13.58
N SER A 308 -25.68 7.11 -12.87
CA SER A 308 -26.15 5.73 -12.82
C SER A 308 -26.25 5.14 -11.43
N PHE A 309 -25.36 5.52 -10.52
CA PHE A 309 -25.33 4.98 -9.16
C PHE A 309 -24.67 5.98 -8.20
N SER A 310 -25.35 6.22 -7.09
CA SER A 310 -24.84 6.88 -5.90
C SER A 310 -25.41 6.19 -4.66
N GLN A 311 -24.73 6.30 -3.52
CA GLN A 311 -25.16 5.69 -2.27
C GLN A 311 -24.62 6.50 -1.10
N THR A 312 -25.43 6.63 -0.04
CA THR A 312 -24.98 7.12 1.26
C THR A 312 -24.57 5.92 2.09
N TYR A 313 -23.36 5.94 2.63
CA TYR A 313 -22.79 4.88 3.46
C TYR A 313 -22.64 3.52 2.76
N GLY A 314 -21.95 2.62 3.43
CA GLY A 314 -21.73 1.26 2.98
C GLY A 314 -20.27 0.96 2.72
N TYR A 315 -20.02 -0.17 2.10
CA TYR A 315 -18.68 -0.60 1.71
C TYR A 315 -18.50 -0.47 0.20
N PHE A 316 -17.45 0.23 -0.19
CA PHE A 316 -17.06 0.43 -1.60
C PHE A 316 -15.70 -0.19 -1.81
N GLU A 317 -15.53 -0.97 -2.86
CA GLU A 317 -14.26 -1.64 -3.14
C GLU A 317 -13.93 -1.69 -4.62
N ILE A 318 -12.64 -1.67 -4.90
CA ILE A 318 -12.05 -1.97 -6.20
C ILE A 318 -11.00 -3.06 -6.03
N ARG A 319 -10.97 -4.03 -6.95
CA ARG A 319 -9.84 -4.95 -7.08
C ARG A 319 -9.05 -4.60 -8.31
N ALA A 320 -7.82 -4.16 -8.12
CA ALA A 320 -7.00 -3.59 -9.18
C ALA A 320 -5.51 -3.94 -9.01
N ASP A 321 -4.83 -4.01 -10.16
CA ASP A 321 -3.37 -3.97 -10.26
C ASP A 321 -2.97 -2.55 -10.66
N MET A 322 -2.29 -1.85 -9.75
CA MET A 322 -1.98 -0.44 -9.87
C MET A 322 -0.64 -0.22 -10.57
N PRO A 323 -0.53 0.77 -11.50
CA PRO A 323 0.72 1.04 -12.19
C PRO A 323 1.82 1.55 -11.26
N THR A 324 3.05 1.12 -11.51
CA THR A 324 4.25 1.53 -10.77
C THR A 324 5.14 2.50 -11.54
N ASP A 325 4.68 2.99 -12.69
CA ASP A 325 5.42 3.94 -13.52
C ASP A 325 5.50 5.30 -12.85
N ARG A 326 6.69 5.91 -12.90
CA ARG A 326 6.89 7.25 -12.33
C ARG A 326 5.97 8.27 -13.03
N GLY A 327 5.20 9.00 -12.23
CA GLY A 327 4.23 9.98 -12.71
C GLY A 327 2.84 9.41 -12.91
N ALA A 328 2.64 8.10 -12.79
CA ALA A 328 1.31 7.49 -12.74
C ALA A 328 0.64 7.77 -11.38
N TRP A 329 -0.61 8.17 -11.45
CA TRP A 329 -1.44 8.48 -10.28
C TRP A 329 -2.82 7.84 -10.43
N PRO A 330 -2.93 6.54 -10.18
CA PRO A 330 -4.21 5.83 -10.13
C PRO A 330 -5.01 6.24 -8.89
N ALA A 331 -6.33 6.33 -9.05
CA ALA A 331 -7.25 6.66 -7.95
C ALA A 331 -8.61 5.95 -8.10
N PHE A 332 -9.20 5.58 -6.96
CA PHE A 332 -10.61 5.24 -6.81
C PHE A 332 -11.17 6.01 -5.62
N TRP A 333 -12.21 6.81 -5.85
CA TRP A 333 -12.70 7.82 -4.93
C TRP A 333 -14.17 8.13 -5.11
N LEU A 334 -14.76 8.87 -4.17
CA LEU A 334 -16.18 9.18 -4.14
C LEU A 334 -16.40 10.69 -4.08
N LEU A 335 -17.43 11.15 -4.81
CA LEU A 335 -17.85 12.55 -4.83
C LEU A 335 -19.37 12.67 -4.58
N PRO A 336 -19.84 13.78 -3.98
CA PRO A 336 -21.24 14.04 -3.74
C PRO A 336 -22.09 14.08 -5.03
N GLU A 337 -23.26 13.47 -4.99
CA GLU A 337 -24.22 13.46 -6.11
C GLU A 337 -24.72 14.87 -6.49
N ASP A 338 -24.75 15.81 -5.55
CA ASP A 338 -25.16 17.18 -5.79
C ASP A 338 -24.11 18.03 -6.54
N GLY A 339 -22.91 17.48 -6.77
CA GLY A 339 -21.81 18.12 -7.46
C GLY A 339 -21.04 19.16 -6.63
N SER A 340 -21.25 19.22 -5.31
CA SER A 340 -20.45 20.03 -4.40
C SER A 340 -19.02 19.48 -4.29
N TRP A 341 -18.08 20.32 -3.90
CA TRP A 341 -16.71 19.94 -3.52
C TRP A 341 -16.11 20.98 -2.58
N PRO A 342 -15.49 20.60 -1.45
CA PRO A 342 -15.65 19.32 -0.78
C PRO A 342 -17.12 19.01 -0.44
N PRO A 343 -17.48 17.79 0.02
CA PRO A 343 -16.62 16.72 0.48
C PRO A 343 -16.09 15.80 -0.62
N GLU A 344 -15.05 15.00 -0.29
CA GLU A 344 -14.46 13.96 -1.13
C GLU A 344 -13.93 12.82 -0.24
N LEU A 345 -14.11 11.58 -0.67
CA LEU A 345 -13.62 10.39 0.02
C LEU A 345 -12.76 9.55 -0.91
N ASP A 346 -11.45 9.53 -0.64
CA ASP A 346 -10.50 8.74 -1.43
C ASP A 346 -10.37 7.34 -0.82
N VAL A 347 -10.88 6.35 -1.55
CA VAL A 347 -10.74 4.94 -1.19
C VAL A 347 -9.27 4.53 -1.32
N ILE A 348 -8.65 4.93 -2.42
CA ILE A 348 -7.24 4.73 -2.70
C ILE A 348 -6.72 5.75 -3.70
N GLU A 349 -5.59 6.31 -3.41
CA GLU A 349 -4.70 6.98 -4.35
C GLU A 349 -3.28 6.42 -4.19
N MET A 350 -2.53 6.37 -5.27
CA MET A 350 -1.17 5.87 -5.25
C MET A 350 -0.25 6.69 -6.15
N ARG A 351 1.03 6.70 -5.82
CA ARG A 351 2.09 7.29 -6.66
C ARG A 351 2.91 6.16 -7.24
N GLY A 352 2.96 6.01 -8.55
CA GLY A 352 3.66 4.90 -9.18
C GLY A 352 5.13 4.76 -8.77
N GLN A 353 5.84 5.86 -8.51
CA GLN A 353 7.21 5.82 -8.00
C GLN A 353 7.34 5.44 -6.51
N ASN A 354 6.24 5.33 -5.78
CA ASN A 354 6.21 4.89 -4.38
C ASN A 354 5.02 3.93 -4.15
N PRO A 355 5.01 2.80 -4.86
CA PRO A 355 3.83 1.94 -4.97
C PRO A 355 3.40 1.34 -3.62
N ASN A 356 4.34 1.08 -2.72
CA ASN A 356 4.04 0.46 -1.43
C ASN A 356 3.55 1.44 -0.35
N THR A 357 3.17 2.67 -0.76
CA THR A 357 2.51 3.64 0.12
C THR A 357 1.14 3.97 -0.44
N LEU A 358 0.11 3.48 0.21
CA LEU A 358 -1.28 3.77 -0.08
C LEU A 358 -1.64 5.12 0.52
N ILE A 359 -2.38 5.96 -0.20
CA ILE A 359 -2.88 7.24 0.26
C ILE A 359 -4.40 7.13 0.31
N MET A 360 -4.96 7.32 1.49
CA MET A 360 -6.38 7.17 1.79
C MET A 360 -6.82 8.41 2.55
N SER A 361 -7.79 9.15 2.03
CA SER A 361 -8.09 10.47 2.58
C SER A 361 -9.56 10.84 2.59
N THR A 362 -9.87 11.84 3.41
CA THR A 362 -11.12 12.59 3.35
C THR A 362 -10.81 14.07 3.20
N HIS A 363 -11.60 14.76 2.37
CA HIS A 363 -11.58 16.21 2.23
C HIS A 363 -12.96 16.73 2.61
N SER A 364 -13.02 17.71 3.51
CA SER A 364 -14.25 18.21 4.13
C SER A 364 -14.25 19.71 4.27
N ASN A 365 -15.42 20.32 4.30
CA ASN A 365 -15.65 21.72 4.63
C ASN A 365 -16.63 21.88 5.80
N ALA A 366 -16.85 20.83 6.57
CA ALA A 366 -17.79 20.79 7.70
C ALA A 366 -17.53 21.90 8.75
N THR A 367 -16.28 22.31 8.91
CA THR A 367 -15.89 23.39 9.85
C THR A 367 -16.04 24.79 9.27
N GLY A 368 -16.41 24.93 7.99
CA GLY A 368 -16.42 26.17 7.23
C GLY A 368 -15.06 26.55 6.61
N GLU A 369 -14.05 25.72 6.83
CA GLU A 369 -12.74 25.77 6.17
C GLU A 369 -12.42 24.39 5.62
N GLN A 370 -11.75 24.31 4.46
CA GLN A 370 -11.35 23.05 3.90
C GLN A 370 -10.33 22.35 4.79
N THR A 371 -10.63 21.13 5.18
CA THR A 371 -9.76 20.25 5.98
C THR A 371 -9.56 18.93 5.25
N SER A 372 -8.47 18.24 5.56
CA SER A 372 -8.18 16.92 5.01
C SER A 372 -7.57 16.02 6.08
N VAL A 373 -8.04 14.80 6.16
CA VAL A 373 -7.36 13.72 6.90
C VAL A 373 -6.70 12.84 5.85
N VAL A 374 -5.39 12.66 5.93
CA VAL A 374 -4.62 11.88 4.95
C VAL A 374 -3.86 10.78 5.68
N ASN A 375 -4.20 9.54 5.38
CA ASN A 375 -3.52 8.36 5.89
C ASN A 375 -2.54 7.86 4.82
N ASN A 376 -1.25 7.78 5.17
CA ASN A 376 -0.23 7.16 4.33
C ASN A 376 0.08 5.79 4.94
N VAL A 377 -0.43 4.73 4.31
CA VAL A 377 -0.31 3.36 4.80
C VAL A 377 0.77 2.64 4.02
N SER A 378 1.80 2.16 4.71
CA SER A 378 2.83 1.31 4.10
C SER A 378 2.37 -0.15 4.07
N VAL A 379 2.52 -0.78 2.91
CA VAL A 379 2.21 -2.19 2.69
C VAL A 379 3.43 -2.93 2.14
N PRO A 380 3.54 -4.26 2.34
CA PRO A 380 4.70 -5.04 1.86
C PRO A 380 4.87 -4.99 0.35
N SER A 381 3.77 -5.10 -0.37
CA SER A 381 3.73 -5.09 -1.83
C SER A 381 2.38 -4.64 -2.34
N THR A 382 2.37 -4.03 -3.52
CA THR A 382 1.18 -3.79 -4.34
C THR A 382 1.33 -4.41 -5.72
N GLU A 383 2.23 -5.40 -5.86
CA GLU A 383 2.44 -6.11 -7.13
C GLU A 383 1.27 -7.09 -7.38
N GLY A 384 0.62 -6.94 -8.52
CA GLY A 384 -0.55 -7.72 -8.89
C GLY A 384 -1.88 -7.16 -8.37
N PHE A 385 -2.92 -7.98 -8.43
CA PHE A 385 -4.26 -7.55 -8.04
C PHE A 385 -4.46 -7.57 -6.54
N HIS A 386 -4.75 -6.41 -5.97
CA HIS A 386 -5.14 -6.20 -4.58
C HIS A 386 -6.53 -5.60 -4.47
N THR A 387 -7.18 -5.81 -3.32
CA THR A 387 -8.48 -5.19 -3.01
C THR A 387 -8.29 -3.95 -2.14
N TYR A 388 -8.78 -2.83 -2.61
CA TYR A 388 -8.80 -1.56 -1.89
C TYR A 388 -10.25 -1.20 -1.58
N GLY A 389 -10.58 -0.97 -0.32
CA GLY A 389 -11.95 -0.72 0.08
C GLY A 389 -12.09 0.33 1.16
N VAL A 390 -13.30 0.85 1.31
CA VAL A 390 -13.69 1.75 2.40
C VAL A 390 -15.07 1.37 2.93
N LEU A 391 -15.17 1.19 4.24
CA LEU A 391 -16.44 1.14 4.96
C LEU A 391 -16.72 2.53 5.50
N TRP A 392 -17.77 3.13 5.01
CA TRP A 392 -18.24 4.43 5.41
C TRP A 392 -19.60 4.29 6.09
N ASP A 393 -19.70 4.74 7.33
CA ASP A 393 -20.92 4.83 8.10
C ASP A 393 -21.11 6.24 8.71
N ALA A 394 -22.11 6.42 9.55
CA ALA A 394 -22.42 7.73 10.12
C ALA A 394 -21.41 8.21 11.18
N GLU A 395 -20.62 7.32 11.73
CA GLU A 395 -19.68 7.61 12.83
C GLU A 395 -18.23 7.55 12.34
N HIS A 396 -17.91 6.57 11.47
CA HIS A 396 -16.54 6.29 11.05
C HIS A 396 -16.39 6.02 9.55
N ILE A 397 -15.21 6.30 9.06
CA ILE A 397 -14.69 5.88 7.76
C ILE A 397 -13.50 4.98 8.03
N THR A 398 -13.60 3.70 7.62
CA THR A 398 -12.53 2.71 7.82
C THR A 398 -12.05 2.21 6.47
N TRP A 399 -10.75 2.36 6.18
CA TRP A 399 -10.13 1.87 4.95
C TRP A 399 -9.58 0.46 5.12
N TYR A 400 -9.67 -0.31 4.04
CA TYR A 400 -9.25 -1.70 3.97
C TYR A 400 -8.28 -1.94 2.82
N PHE A 401 -7.28 -2.76 3.07
CA PHE A 401 -6.40 -3.34 2.06
C PHE A 401 -6.44 -4.86 2.20
N ASP A 402 -6.79 -5.57 1.12
CA ASP A 402 -7.02 -7.03 1.11
C ASP A 402 -7.94 -7.49 2.25
N ASP A 403 -9.07 -6.80 2.39
CA ASP A 403 -10.11 -7.05 3.41
C ASP A 403 -9.69 -6.77 4.87
N VAL A 404 -8.56 -6.18 5.12
CA VAL A 404 -8.07 -5.84 6.47
C VAL A 404 -8.09 -4.34 6.68
N ALA A 405 -8.63 -3.89 7.80
CA ALA A 405 -8.63 -2.49 8.21
C ALA A 405 -7.18 -1.98 8.32
N VAL A 406 -6.89 -0.85 7.71
CA VAL A 406 -5.53 -0.27 7.69
C VAL A 406 -5.50 1.20 8.13
N ALA A 407 -6.64 1.87 8.15
CA ALA A 407 -6.80 3.23 8.66
C ALA A 407 -8.25 3.48 9.05
N GLN A 408 -8.50 4.42 9.95
CA GLN A 408 -9.83 4.87 10.34
C GLN A 408 -9.82 6.36 10.70
N THR A 409 -10.93 7.04 10.47
CA THR A 409 -11.21 8.40 10.95
C THR A 409 -12.68 8.55 11.28
N ASP A 410 -13.04 9.60 12.03
CA ASP A 410 -14.43 9.98 12.22
C ASP A 410 -15.03 10.48 10.91
N THR A 411 -16.31 10.21 10.66
CA THR A 411 -17.03 10.72 9.49
C THR A 411 -17.28 12.22 9.63
N PRO A 412 -16.78 13.07 8.70
CA PRO A 412 -17.05 14.50 8.74
C PRO A 412 -18.53 14.84 8.61
N ASP A 413 -18.98 15.91 9.27
CA ASP A 413 -20.40 16.34 9.32
C ASP A 413 -21.00 16.68 7.93
N ASP A 414 -20.20 16.86 6.89
CA ASP A 414 -20.65 17.10 5.51
C ASP A 414 -20.59 15.85 4.63
N MET A 415 -20.27 14.66 5.20
CA MET A 415 -20.24 13.38 4.50
C MET A 415 -21.41 12.47 4.89
N HIS A 416 -22.64 12.99 4.75
CA HIS A 416 -23.85 12.24 5.08
C HIS A 416 -24.88 12.20 3.93
N ASP A 417 -24.50 12.67 2.75
CA ASP A 417 -25.28 12.67 1.53
C ASP A 417 -24.78 11.63 0.52
N PRO A 418 -25.56 11.21 -0.48
CA PRO A 418 -25.14 10.21 -1.44
C PRO A 418 -23.91 10.63 -2.23
N MET A 419 -22.96 9.70 -2.39
CA MET A 419 -21.77 9.88 -3.22
C MET A 419 -21.75 8.88 -4.38
N TYR A 420 -21.21 9.31 -5.52
CA TYR A 420 -20.95 8.48 -6.69
C TYR A 420 -19.47 8.11 -6.78
N MET A 421 -19.17 7.01 -7.45
CA MET A 421 -17.81 6.49 -7.61
C MET A 421 -17.10 7.11 -8.81
N VAL A 422 -15.81 7.37 -8.65
CA VAL A 422 -14.88 7.79 -9.70
C VAL A 422 -13.66 6.88 -9.69
N VAL A 423 -13.21 6.45 -10.85
CA VAL A 423 -11.96 5.73 -11.04
C VAL A 423 -11.20 6.32 -12.21
N ASN A 424 -9.91 6.58 -12.03
CA ASN A 424 -9.08 7.20 -13.06
C ASN A 424 -7.60 6.83 -12.94
N LEU A 425 -6.89 7.03 -14.02
CA LEU A 425 -5.43 7.03 -14.04
C LEU A 425 -4.94 8.42 -14.43
N ALA A 426 -4.57 9.24 -13.46
CA ALA A 426 -3.96 10.54 -13.69
C ALA A 426 -2.46 10.43 -14.02
N VAL A 427 -1.89 11.50 -14.57
CA VAL A 427 -0.46 11.63 -14.86
C VAL A 427 0.03 12.96 -14.28
N GLY A 428 1.15 12.94 -13.59
CA GLY A 428 1.71 14.16 -12.99
C GLY A 428 1.15 14.45 -11.61
N GLY A 429 0.85 15.72 -11.33
CA GLY A 429 0.31 16.13 -10.03
C GLY A 429 1.17 15.68 -8.86
N MET A 430 0.56 15.02 -7.87
CA MET A 430 1.27 14.52 -6.70
C MET A 430 2.26 13.38 -7.02
N ALA A 431 2.06 12.66 -8.13
CA ALA A 431 3.01 11.64 -8.59
C ALA A 431 4.25 12.23 -9.29
N GLY A 432 4.32 13.56 -9.40
CA GLY A 432 5.45 14.26 -10.00
C GLY A 432 5.48 14.15 -11.52
N THR A 433 6.45 14.81 -12.13
CA THR A 433 6.57 14.83 -13.60
C THR A 433 7.15 13.52 -14.10
N PRO A 434 6.51 12.84 -15.07
CA PRO A 434 7.07 11.68 -15.74
C PRO A 434 8.37 12.05 -16.48
N SER A 435 9.29 11.13 -16.63
CA SER A 435 10.45 11.29 -17.50
C SER A 435 10.12 10.83 -18.92
N ALA A 436 10.95 11.29 -19.88
CA ALA A 436 10.74 11.08 -21.30
C ALA A 436 10.79 9.63 -21.73
N ASN A 437 10.22 8.70 -21.25
CA ASN A 437 10.05 7.29 -21.67
C ASN A 437 9.17 6.52 -20.69
N ASP A 438 8.75 7.13 -19.57
CA ASP A 438 7.95 6.43 -18.55
C ASP A 438 6.59 5.95 -19.12
N PHE A 439 6.08 6.62 -20.17
CA PHE A 439 4.79 6.33 -20.80
C PHE A 439 4.90 5.95 -22.28
N SER A 440 6.09 5.60 -22.79
CA SER A 440 6.31 5.27 -24.20
C SER A 440 5.49 4.07 -24.68
N ASP A 441 5.28 3.09 -23.81
CA ASP A 441 4.48 1.89 -24.06
C ASP A 441 3.09 1.98 -23.38
N GLY A 442 2.78 3.12 -22.75
CA GLY A 442 1.60 3.35 -21.90
C GLY A 442 1.74 2.78 -20.48
N SER A 443 1.24 3.54 -19.50
CA SER A 443 1.07 3.07 -18.12
C SER A 443 -0.34 2.52 -17.97
N GLN A 444 -0.51 1.41 -17.28
CA GLN A 444 -1.79 0.68 -17.24
C GLN A 444 -2.25 0.42 -15.81
N MET A 445 -3.50 0.78 -15.53
CA MET A 445 -4.25 0.36 -14.36
C MET A 445 -5.21 -0.74 -14.79
N MET A 446 -5.07 -1.94 -14.24
CA MET A 446 -5.93 -3.09 -14.54
C MET A 446 -6.94 -3.29 -13.42
N ILE A 447 -8.22 -3.44 -13.74
CA ILE A 447 -9.33 -3.52 -12.79
C ILE A 447 -10.12 -4.79 -13.04
N ASP A 448 -10.15 -5.68 -12.03
CA ASP A 448 -10.89 -6.93 -12.03
C ASP A 448 -12.39 -6.68 -11.75
N TYR A 449 -12.68 -5.89 -10.72
CA TYR A 449 -14.05 -5.48 -10.41
C TYR A 449 -14.12 -4.16 -9.62
N ILE A 450 -15.31 -3.53 -9.66
CA ILE A 450 -15.73 -2.49 -8.73
C ILE A 450 -17.08 -2.90 -8.14
N ARG A 451 -17.20 -2.84 -6.81
CA ARG A 451 -18.41 -3.24 -6.08
C ARG A 451 -18.77 -2.24 -5.00
N ALA A 452 -20.08 -2.12 -4.72
CA ALA A 452 -20.58 -1.42 -3.56
C ALA A 452 -21.62 -2.26 -2.82
N TYR A 453 -21.69 -2.05 -1.51
CA TYR A 453 -22.57 -2.78 -0.60
C TYR A 453 -23.23 -1.79 0.37
N SER A 454 -24.50 -1.99 0.69
CA SER A 454 -25.16 -1.31 1.79
C SER A 454 -24.99 -2.09 3.09
N LEU A 455 -25.03 -1.38 4.23
CA LEU A 455 -25.13 -2.00 5.55
C LEU A 455 -26.55 -2.51 5.79
N SER A 456 -26.71 -3.72 6.33
CA SER A 456 -28.01 -4.36 6.52
C SER A 456 -28.96 -3.60 7.46
N ASP A 457 -28.41 -2.84 8.40
CA ASP A 457 -29.17 -2.08 9.39
C ASP A 457 -29.59 -0.68 8.91
N TRP A 458 -29.18 -0.26 7.69
CA TRP A 458 -29.48 1.05 7.09
C TRP A 458 -30.41 0.95 5.86
N ALA A 459 -30.87 -0.26 5.51
CA ALA A 459 -31.86 -0.48 4.45
C ALA A 459 -33.29 -0.20 4.94
N ALA A 460 -33.60 1.04 5.34
CA ALA A 460 -34.95 1.45 5.70
C ALA A 460 -35.31 2.85 5.17
#